data_33ae12089cb9180d22966c4f91556a74
#
_entry.id   33ae12089cb9180d22966c4f91556a74
#
_cell.length_a   1.000
_cell.length_b   1.000
_cell.length_c   1.000
_cell.angle_alpha   90.00
_cell.angle_beta   90.00
_cell.angle_gamma   90.00
#
_symmetry.space_group_name_H-M   'P 1'
#
loop_
_entity.id
_entity.type
_entity.pdbx_description
1 polymer ?
#
loop_
_entity_poly.entity_id
_entity_poly.type
_entity_poly.pdbx_seq_one_letter_code
_entity_poly.pdbx_strand_id
1 'polypeptide(L)'
;MCPMTMKKMAMANSNLSEEASSKVNFRMISVDPDRDTPEKMQEYAKAFNQSFTGITGDIEVIYKLATDLTLPFVPVIGSDNSNYDMDHSMNLAVIDPNGNYFGFFKSPHTPKKMAEVLESIVAFN
;
A
#
# COMPACT_ATOMS: atom_id res chain seq x y z
N MET A 1 -7.50 -5.31 -5.21
CA MET A 1 -6.68 -4.11 -4.98
C MET A 1 -6.72 -3.20 -6.18
N CYS A 2 -6.76 -1.91 -5.96
CA CYS A 2 -7.00 -0.95 -7.03
C CYS A 2 -5.73 -0.62 -7.83
N PRO A 3 -5.66 -1.00 -9.12
CA PRO A 3 -4.48 -0.68 -9.93
C PRO A 3 -4.21 0.81 -10.05
N MET A 4 -5.25 1.63 -9.94
CA MET A 4 -5.10 3.07 -9.99
C MET A 4 -4.27 3.60 -8.82
N THR A 5 -4.51 3.09 -7.61
CA THR A 5 -3.74 3.46 -6.44
C THR A 5 -2.28 3.03 -6.61
N MET A 6 -2.05 1.83 -7.12
CA MET A 6 -0.70 1.34 -7.37
C MET A 6 0.05 2.21 -8.38
N LYS A 7 -0.63 2.64 -9.45
CA LYS A 7 -0.04 3.54 -10.42
C LYS A 7 0.32 4.87 -9.80
N LYS A 8 -0.53 5.40 -8.94
CA LYS A 8 -0.26 6.67 -8.27
C LYS A 8 0.91 6.56 -7.31
N MET A 9 1.05 5.42 -6.63
CA MET A 9 2.21 5.15 -5.78
C MET A 9 3.49 5.11 -6.62
N ALA A 10 3.46 4.44 -7.77
CA ALA A 10 4.60 4.39 -8.67
C ALA A 10 4.98 5.78 -9.19
N MET A 11 3.98 6.59 -9.53
CA MET A 11 4.21 7.96 -9.96
C MET A 11 4.80 8.82 -8.83
N ALA A 12 4.31 8.64 -7.61
CA ALA A 12 4.86 9.34 -6.45
C ALA A 12 6.32 8.96 -6.24
N ASN A 13 6.62 7.66 -6.33
CA ASN A 13 8.00 7.19 -6.19
C ASN A 13 8.93 7.80 -7.25
N SER A 14 8.46 7.90 -8.48
CA SER A 14 9.27 8.46 -9.56
C SER A 14 9.51 9.97 -9.41
N ASN A 15 8.71 10.64 -8.58
CA ASN A 15 8.89 12.06 -8.26
C ASN A 15 9.78 12.29 -7.05
N LEU A 16 10.21 11.22 -6.36
CA LEU A 16 11.11 11.33 -5.22
C LEU A 16 12.55 11.50 -5.70
N SER A 17 13.35 12.21 -4.90
CA SER A 17 14.79 12.27 -5.12
C SER A 17 15.39 10.87 -4.92
N GLU A 18 16.59 10.64 -5.43
CA GLU A 18 17.29 9.35 -5.20
C GLU A 18 17.44 9.06 -3.73
N GLU A 19 17.79 10.07 -2.94
CA GLU A 19 17.96 9.91 -1.50
C GLU A 19 16.66 9.50 -0.83
N ALA A 20 15.55 10.18 -1.12
CA ALA A 20 14.27 9.86 -0.53
C ALA A 20 13.77 8.49 -1.01
N SER A 21 13.91 8.21 -2.29
CA SER A 21 13.48 6.93 -2.87
C SER A 21 14.21 5.74 -2.22
N SER A 22 15.46 5.92 -1.84
CA SER A 22 16.22 4.87 -1.17
C SER A 22 15.75 4.60 0.26
N LYS A 23 15.04 5.55 0.86
CA LYS A 23 14.56 5.46 2.25
C LYS A 23 13.08 5.14 2.38
N VAL A 24 12.32 5.27 1.31
CA VAL A 24 10.88 5.00 1.31
C VAL A 24 10.63 3.63 0.70
N ASN A 25 9.90 2.80 1.42
CA ASN A 25 9.50 1.47 0.96
C ASN A 25 8.00 1.44 0.72
N PHE A 26 7.61 1.14 -0.50
CA PHE A 26 6.20 0.97 -0.84
C PHE A 26 5.85 -0.50 -0.74
N ARG A 27 4.81 -0.79 0.04
CA ARG A 27 4.37 -2.16 0.28
C ARG A 27 2.88 -2.29 0.03
N MET A 28 2.53 -3.42 -0.51
CA MET A 28 1.17 -3.76 -0.84
C MET A 28 0.81 -5.04 -0.10
N ILE A 29 -0.27 -4.99 0.66
CA ILE A 29 -0.71 -6.13 1.46
C ILE A 29 -2.03 -6.63 0.90
N SER A 30 -2.09 -7.92 0.60
CA SER A 30 -3.32 -8.54 0.10
C SER A 30 -4.37 -8.64 1.20
N VAL A 31 -5.62 -8.36 0.84
CA VAL A 31 -6.75 -8.61 1.72
C VAL A 31 -7.51 -9.88 1.32
N ASP A 32 -6.97 -10.64 0.38
CA ASP A 32 -7.55 -11.87 -0.13
C ASP A 32 -6.48 -12.96 -0.26
N PRO A 33 -5.96 -13.47 0.89
CA PRO A 33 -4.84 -14.41 0.86
C PRO A 33 -5.18 -15.75 0.24
N ASP A 34 -6.47 -16.09 0.11
CA ASP A 34 -6.86 -17.33 -0.55
C ASP A 34 -6.59 -17.29 -2.05
N ARG A 35 -6.66 -16.11 -2.66
CA ARG A 35 -6.40 -15.93 -4.09
C ARG A 35 -4.99 -15.43 -4.37
N ASP A 36 -4.44 -14.68 -3.44
CA ASP A 36 -3.16 -14.01 -3.63
C ASP A 36 -2.05 -14.77 -2.90
N THR A 37 -1.30 -15.57 -3.66
CA THR A 37 -0.11 -16.23 -3.11
C THR A 37 1.01 -15.22 -2.95
N PRO A 38 2.04 -15.50 -2.11
CA PRO A 38 3.19 -14.60 -2.00
C PRO A 38 3.84 -14.29 -3.35
N GLU A 39 3.92 -15.28 -4.23
CA GLU A 39 4.53 -15.11 -5.55
C GLU A 39 3.69 -14.17 -6.42
N LYS A 40 2.38 -14.34 -6.43
CA LYS A 40 1.48 -13.48 -7.20
C LYS A 40 1.53 -12.05 -6.72
N MET A 41 1.54 -11.86 -5.40
CA MET A 41 1.62 -10.53 -4.81
C MET A 41 2.91 -9.83 -5.18
N GLN A 42 4.02 -10.56 -5.16
CA GLN A 42 5.32 -9.99 -5.49
C GLN A 42 5.39 -9.63 -6.98
N GLU A 43 4.88 -10.48 -7.86
CA GLU A 43 4.81 -10.19 -9.29
C GLU A 43 3.94 -8.97 -9.56
N TYR A 44 2.80 -8.89 -8.90
CA TYR A 44 1.88 -7.78 -9.08
C TYR A 44 2.51 -6.46 -8.63
N ALA A 45 3.13 -6.45 -7.46
CA ALA A 45 3.79 -5.25 -6.95
C ALA A 45 4.92 -4.79 -7.88
N LYS A 46 5.75 -5.73 -8.33
CA LYS A 46 6.88 -5.42 -9.21
C LYS A 46 6.46 -4.92 -10.59
N ALA A 47 5.26 -5.27 -11.03
CA ALA A 47 4.75 -4.77 -12.30
C ALA A 47 4.59 -3.24 -12.28
N PHE A 48 4.41 -2.65 -11.11
CA PHE A 48 4.31 -1.20 -10.97
C PHE A 48 5.66 -0.54 -10.71
N ASN A 49 6.52 -1.20 -9.94
CA ASN A 49 7.88 -0.73 -9.70
C ASN A 49 8.71 -1.89 -9.15
N GLN A 50 9.93 -2.03 -9.62
CA GLN A 50 10.83 -3.12 -9.21
C GLN A 50 11.12 -3.12 -7.71
N SER A 51 11.06 -1.97 -7.07
CA SER A 51 11.32 -1.84 -5.64
C SER A 51 10.11 -2.08 -4.76
N PHE A 52 8.94 -2.27 -5.34
CA PHE A 52 7.72 -2.50 -4.58
C PHE A 52 7.67 -3.93 -4.05
N THR A 53 7.10 -4.09 -2.86
CA THR A 53 6.97 -5.38 -2.19
C THR A 53 5.51 -5.75 -2.02
N GLY A 54 5.16 -6.96 -2.42
CA GLY A 54 3.83 -7.53 -2.20
C GLY A 54 3.87 -8.51 -1.03
N ILE A 55 2.89 -8.43 -0.16
CA ILE A 55 2.82 -9.20 1.08
C ILE A 55 1.46 -9.85 1.20
N THR A 56 1.43 -11.09 1.68
CA THR A 56 0.19 -11.78 2.04
C THR A 56 0.44 -12.61 3.31
N GLY A 57 -0.61 -13.14 3.88
CA GLY A 57 -0.54 -13.94 5.09
C GLY A 57 -1.91 -14.41 5.52
N ASP A 58 -2.05 -14.84 6.77
CA ASP A 58 -3.33 -15.25 7.32
C ASP A 58 -4.31 -14.09 7.37
N ILE A 59 -5.55 -14.35 6.97
CA ILE A 59 -6.58 -13.30 6.94
C ILE A 59 -6.80 -12.66 8.30
N GLU A 60 -6.70 -13.42 9.38
CA GLU A 60 -6.86 -12.89 10.73
C GLU A 60 -5.76 -11.91 11.09
N VAL A 61 -4.53 -12.24 10.70
CA VAL A 61 -3.37 -11.37 10.93
C VAL A 61 -3.48 -10.11 10.08
N ILE A 62 -3.86 -10.27 8.81
CA ILE A 62 -4.04 -9.14 7.89
C ILE A 62 -5.15 -8.22 8.41
N TYR A 63 -6.26 -8.79 8.86
CA TYR A 63 -7.38 -8.02 9.39
C TYR A 63 -6.96 -7.20 10.61
N LYS A 64 -6.22 -7.83 11.52
CA LYS A 64 -5.72 -7.13 12.72
C LYS A 64 -4.78 -5.99 12.34
N LEU A 65 -3.87 -6.25 11.43
CA LEU A 65 -2.94 -5.22 10.96
C LEU A 65 -3.67 -4.05 10.31
N ALA A 66 -4.63 -4.35 9.43
CA ALA A 66 -5.41 -3.32 8.76
C ALA A 66 -6.21 -2.49 9.76
N THR A 67 -6.79 -3.14 10.76
CA THR A 67 -7.53 -2.45 11.82
C THR A 67 -6.60 -1.53 12.61
N ASP A 68 -5.43 -2.02 12.98
CA ASP A 68 -4.44 -1.24 13.71
C ASP A 68 -3.93 -0.04 12.90
N LEU A 69 -3.90 -0.18 11.58
CA LEU A 69 -3.49 0.91 10.67
C LEU A 69 -4.65 1.81 10.27
N THR A 70 -5.83 1.64 10.87
CA THR A 70 -7.04 2.37 10.53
C THR A 70 -7.45 2.22 9.05
N LEU A 71 -7.19 1.03 8.50
CA LEU A 71 -7.57 0.65 7.14
C LEU A 71 -8.50 -0.57 7.16
N PRO A 72 -9.61 -0.53 7.91
CA PRO A 72 -10.45 -1.71 8.05
C PRO A 72 -11.07 -2.12 6.71
N PHE A 73 -11.24 -3.40 6.54
CA PHE A 73 -11.93 -3.96 5.39
C PHE A 73 -12.86 -5.07 5.87
N VAL A 74 -13.85 -5.39 5.05
CA VAL A 74 -14.75 -6.52 5.34
C VAL A 74 -14.26 -7.72 4.54
N PRO A 75 -13.81 -8.79 5.20
CA PRO A 75 -13.40 -9.98 4.49
C PRO A 75 -14.58 -10.58 3.74
N VAL A 76 -14.39 -10.90 2.47
CA VAL A 76 -15.39 -11.61 1.68
C VAL A 76 -15.08 -13.08 1.78
N ILE A 77 -15.97 -13.82 2.45
CA ILE A 77 -15.81 -15.26 2.65
C ILE A 77 -16.68 -15.99 1.64
N GLY A 78 -16.04 -16.74 0.75
CA GLY A 78 -16.74 -17.65 -0.13
C GLY A 78 -17.68 -17.04 -1.15
N SER A 79 -17.57 -15.77 -1.43
CA SER A 79 -18.42 -15.17 -2.43
C SER A 79 -17.71 -15.12 -3.77
N ASP A 80 -18.46 -15.43 -4.78
CA ASP A 80 -18.02 -15.40 -6.16
C ASP A 80 -18.16 -13.97 -6.72
N ASN A 81 -17.77 -12.99 -5.95
CA ASN A 81 -17.87 -11.60 -6.39
C ASN A 81 -16.67 -11.21 -7.23
N SER A 82 -16.71 -11.61 -8.48
CA SER A 82 -15.74 -11.14 -9.46
C SER A 82 -15.81 -9.62 -9.64
N ASN A 83 -16.92 -9.01 -9.20
CA ASN A 83 -17.13 -7.57 -9.23
C ASN A 83 -16.92 -6.94 -7.87
N TYR A 84 -16.22 -7.60 -7.00
CA TYR A 84 -15.92 -7.07 -5.69
C TYR A 84 -15.04 -5.85 -5.85
N ASP A 85 -15.71 -4.77 -5.82
CA ASP A 85 -15.10 -3.48 -5.87
C ASP A 85 -14.64 -3.14 -4.46
N MET A 86 -13.39 -3.40 -4.21
CA MET A 86 -12.73 -2.92 -3.00
C MET A 86 -12.70 -1.42 -3.13
N ASP A 87 -13.82 -0.86 -2.86
CA ASP A 87 -13.94 0.55 -2.91
C ASP A 87 -12.87 1.14 -2.01
N HIS A 88 -11.95 1.61 -2.50
CA HIS A 88 -11.96 2.68 -3.00
C HIS A 88 -11.59 3.90 -2.29
N SER A 89 -11.79 4.10 -1.10
CA SER A 89 -11.22 5.03 -0.19
C SER A 89 -9.93 4.40 0.33
N MET A 90 -9.08 3.99 -0.56
CA MET A 90 -7.82 3.36 -0.17
C MET A 90 -6.90 4.43 0.38
N ASN A 91 -7.02 4.63 1.69
CA ASN A 91 -6.04 5.42 2.39
C ASN A 91 -4.72 4.65 2.40
N LEU A 92 -3.62 5.37 2.31
CA LEU A 92 -2.30 4.76 2.34
C LEU A 92 -1.66 5.07 3.69
N ALA A 93 -1.46 4.03 4.50
CA ALA A 93 -0.84 4.19 5.80
C ALA A 93 0.66 4.47 5.67
N VAL A 94 1.16 5.32 6.53
CA VAL A 94 2.57 5.67 6.60
C VAL A 94 3.13 5.19 7.94
N ILE A 95 4.20 4.40 7.87
CA ILE A 95 4.90 3.89 9.04
C ILE A 95 6.27 4.56 9.09
N ASP A 96 6.66 5.06 10.25
CA ASP A 96 7.95 5.71 10.42
C ASP A 96 9.10 4.69 10.52
N PRO A 97 10.37 5.14 10.49
CA PRO A 97 11.51 4.22 10.57
C PRO A 97 11.57 3.38 11.85
N ASN A 98 10.90 3.81 12.90
CA ASN A 98 10.85 3.09 14.17
C ASN A 98 9.73 2.06 14.21
N GLY A 99 8.95 1.93 13.14
CA GLY A 99 7.85 0.99 13.08
C GLY A 99 6.56 1.52 13.68
N ASN A 100 6.46 2.81 13.95
CA ASN A 100 5.27 3.43 14.51
C ASN A 100 4.38 4.01 13.42
N TYR A 101 3.07 3.97 13.68
CA TYR A 101 2.09 4.58 12.78
C TYR A 101 2.28 6.09 12.79
N PHE A 102 2.58 6.64 11.63
CA PHE A 102 2.83 8.08 11.48
C PHE A 102 1.58 8.83 11.04
N GLY A 103 0.83 8.27 10.11
CA GLY A 103 -0.36 8.90 9.56
C GLY A 103 -0.81 8.18 8.30
N PHE A 104 -1.56 8.89 7.46
CA PHE A 104 -2.04 8.29 6.22
C PHE A 104 -2.28 9.35 5.16
N PHE A 105 -2.23 8.91 3.90
CA PHE A 105 -2.67 9.72 2.78
C PHE A 105 -4.10 9.37 2.46
N LYS A 106 -4.95 10.37 2.43
CA LYS A 106 -6.37 10.21 2.13
C LYS A 106 -6.61 10.27 0.62
N SER A 107 -7.50 9.40 0.15
CA SER A 107 -7.97 9.46 -1.23
C SER A 107 -8.80 10.74 -1.47
N PRO A 108 -8.74 11.37 -2.65
CA PRO A 108 -7.98 10.97 -3.82
C PRO A 108 -6.49 11.30 -3.71
N HIS A 109 -5.67 10.44 -4.30
CA HIS A 109 -4.22 10.59 -4.20
C HIS A 109 -3.66 11.44 -5.34
N THR A 110 -2.81 12.39 -4.97
CA THR A 110 -2.08 13.23 -5.91
C THR A 110 -0.60 12.86 -5.81
N PRO A 111 -0.03 12.17 -6.81
CA PRO A 111 1.34 11.67 -6.71
C PRO A 111 2.38 12.74 -6.38
N LYS A 112 2.26 13.91 -6.97
CA LYS A 112 3.20 15.00 -6.72
C LYS A 112 3.17 15.45 -5.26
N LYS A 113 1.97 15.60 -4.69
CA LYS A 113 1.81 15.99 -3.28
C LYS A 113 2.31 14.91 -2.34
N MET A 114 2.04 13.65 -2.67
CA MET A 114 2.57 12.53 -1.90
C MET A 114 4.08 12.55 -1.86
N ALA A 115 4.71 12.78 -3.01
CA ALA A 115 6.16 12.87 -3.08
C ALA A 115 6.71 14.02 -2.23
N GLU A 116 6.08 15.18 -2.29
CA GLU A 116 6.49 16.34 -1.49
C GLU A 116 6.42 16.04 0.00
N VAL A 117 5.34 15.40 0.45
CA VAL A 117 5.18 15.04 1.87
C VAL A 117 6.20 14.00 2.28
N LEU A 118 6.41 12.97 1.47
CA LEU A 118 7.40 11.94 1.76
C LEU A 118 8.82 12.51 1.82
N GLU A 119 9.16 13.43 0.94
CA GLU A 119 10.44 14.13 0.99
C GLU A 119 10.61 14.86 2.33
N SER A 120 9.56 15.54 2.79
CA SER A 120 9.59 16.25 4.06
C SER A 120 9.77 15.30 5.24
N ILE A 121 9.07 14.17 5.23
CA ILE A 121 9.18 13.17 6.29
C ILE A 121 10.60 12.61 6.34
N VAL A 122 11.17 12.27 5.19
CA VAL A 122 12.53 11.75 5.10
C VAL A 122 13.54 12.77 5.63
N ALA A 123 13.34 14.05 5.31
CA ALA A 123 14.24 15.11 5.75
C ALA A 123 14.25 15.30 7.27
N PHE A 124 13.14 14.96 7.95
CA PHE A 124 13.04 15.10 9.40
C PHE A 124 13.47 13.85 10.18
N ASN A 125 13.81 12.79 9.49
CA ASN A 125 14.21 11.54 10.15
C ASN A 125 15.70 11.21 9.87
#